data_94844b32d815254098ecaf53c9f76bc1
#
_entry.id   94844b32d815254098ecaf53c9f76bc1
#
_cell.length_a   1.000
_cell.length_b   1.000
_cell.length_c   1.000
_cell.angle_alpha   90.00
_cell.angle_beta   90.00
_cell.angle_gamma   90.00
#
_symmetry.space_group_name_H-M   'P 1'
#
loop_
_entity.id
_entity.type
_entity.pdbx_description
1 polymer ?
#
loop_
_entity_poly.entity_id
_entity_poly.type
_entity_poly.pdbx_seq_one_letter_code
_entity_poly.pdbx_strand_id
1 'polypeptide(L)'
;MCSSDLEINLIELNQQEIPNYGWAISSYGEHYGGKNAAYNKKKYVKYPLHKSHTKYGFIDPLIYFDPSIGISQIIGLNEQNKYVVASMKDESLYFFDYDYNGENITSPNKVINGRADYIEIKRVHIGERIRDMIYYNKKLYLYLEDTASLAEVSIN
;
A
#
# COMPACT_ATOMS: atom_id res chain seq x y z
N MET A 1 -3.68 8.96 -13.96
CA MET A 1 -3.40 7.62 -14.50
C MET A 1 -2.87 6.80 -13.34
N CYS A 2 -3.70 5.97 -12.75
CA CYS A 2 -3.26 5.10 -11.67
C CYS A 2 -2.49 3.95 -12.27
N SER A 3 -1.20 3.92 -12.01
CA SER A 3 -0.46 2.69 -12.15
C SER A 3 -0.95 1.72 -11.07
N SER A 4 -0.82 0.45 -11.34
CA SER A 4 -1.18 -0.59 -10.36
C SER A 4 -0.15 -0.76 -9.26
N ASP A 5 0.74 0.19 -9.10
CA ASP A 5 1.79 0.17 -8.10
C ASP A 5 1.23 0.62 -6.78
N LEU A 6 1.24 -0.28 -5.83
CA LEU A 6 0.73 0.00 -4.51
C LEU A 6 1.79 -0.34 -3.49
N GLU A 7 2.49 0.71 -3.14
CA GLU A 7 3.57 0.70 -2.17
C GLU A 7 3.28 1.72 -1.08
N ILE A 8 3.68 1.40 0.12
CA ILE A 8 3.74 2.34 1.24
C ILE A 8 5.20 2.65 1.44
N ASN A 9 5.55 3.92 1.27
CA ASN A 9 6.90 4.42 1.42
C ASN A 9 7.02 5.21 2.72
N LEU A 10 8.15 5.03 3.42
CA LEU A 10 8.50 5.83 4.57
C LEU A 10 9.34 7.02 4.11
N ILE A 11 8.95 8.24 4.51
CA ILE A 11 9.69 9.47 4.24
C ILE A 11 10.17 10.04 5.57
N GLU A 12 11.48 10.17 5.72
CA GLU A 12 12.07 10.88 6.85
C GLU A 12 12.15 12.39 6.51
N LEU A 13 11.47 13.22 7.28
CA LEU A 13 11.35 14.64 7.00
C LEU A 13 12.67 15.44 7.15
N ASN A 14 13.67 14.88 7.80
CA ASN A 14 14.95 15.53 8.07
C ASN A 14 16.08 15.13 7.11
N GLN A 15 15.75 14.45 6.01
CA GLN A 15 16.76 14.07 5.01
C GLN A 15 17.21 15.29 4.22
N GLN A 16 18.54 15.40 4.01
CA GLN A 16 19.13 16.46 3.19
C GLN A 16 18.89 16.25 1.67
N GLU A 17 18.67 15.00 1.27
CA GLU A 17 18.45 14.62 -0.13
C GLU A 17 16.99 14.24 -0.36
N ILE A 18 16.51 14.50 -1.57
CA ILE A 18 15.16 14.10 -1.98
C ILE A 18 15.14 12.58 -2.16
N PRO A 19 14.34 11.84 -1.41
CA PRO A 19 14.28 10.38 -1.51
C PRO A 19 13.74 9.95 -2.86
N ASN A 20 14.38 8.92 -3.47
CA ASN A 20 13.96 8.37 -4.75
C ASN A 20 13.51 6.91 -4.58
N TYR A 21 12.21 6.67 -4.72
CA TYR A 21 11.57 5.37 -4.61
C TYR A 21 11.42 4.64 -5.96
N GLY A 22 12.11 5.11 -7.00
CA GLY A 22 12.31 4.39 -8.24
C GLY A 22 11.20 4.41 -9.28
N TRP A 23 10.06 5.01 -9.00
CA TRP A 23 8.99 5.12 -9.98
C TRP A 23 9.43 5.92 -11.22
N ALA A 24 9.24 5.46 -12.43
CA ALA A 24 8.58 4.27 -12.97
C ALA A 24 9.60 3.22 -13.50
N ILE A 25 10.84 3.23 -12.98
CA ILE A 25 11.90 2.32 -13.38
C ILE A 25 11.87 1.06 -12.54
N SER A 26 11.71 1.22 -11.23
CA SER A 26 11.58 0.14 -10.26
C SER A 26 10.24 0.24 -9.54
N SER A 27 9.56 -0.88 -9.37
CA SER A 27 8.31 -0.99 -8.62
C SER A 27 7.95 -2.45 -8.43
N TYR A 28 7.34 -2.77 -7.30
CA TYR A 28 6.79 -4.10 -7.04
C TYR A 28 5.41 -4.33 -7.67
N GLY A 29 4.77 -3.27 -8.16
CA GLY A 29 3.51 -3.34 -8.89
C GLY A 29 3.63 -3.79 -10.35
N GLU A 30 2.55 -3.65 -11.09
CA GLU A 30 2.47 -3.96 -12.51
C GLU A 30 1.75 -2.82 -13.24
N HIS A 31 2.04 -2.62 -14.53
CA HIS A 31 1.23 -1.69 -15.33
C HIS A 31 -0.21 -2.17 -15.43
N TYR A 32 -1.14 -1.22 -15.41
CA TYR A 32 -2.56 -1.52 -15.54
C TYR A 32 -2.83 -2.41 -16.76
N GLY A 33 -3.50 -3.55 -16.53
CA GLY A 33 -3.72 -4.60 -17.54
C GLY A 33 -2.63 -5.69 -17.56
N GLY A 34 -1.53 -5.52 -16.79
CA GLY A 34 -0.46 -6.51 -16.64
C GLY A 34 0.41 -6.69 -17.87
N LYS A 35 1.41 -7.58 -17.78
CA LYS A 35 2.40 -7.83 -18.83
C LYS A 35 1.80 -8.41 -20.11
N ASN A 36 0.74 -9.19 -19.99
CA ASN A 36 0.15 -9.92 -21.12
C ASN A 36 -0.74 -9.04 -22.02
N ALA A 37 -1.08 -7.83 -21.58
CA ALA A 37 -1.85 -6.91 -22.42
C ALA A 37 -0.99 -6.41 -23.60
N ALA A 38 -1.45 -6.66 -24.82
CA ALA A 38 -0.72 -6.37 -26.05
C ALA A 38 -0.27 -4.90 -26.15
N TYR A 39 -1.08 -3.96 -25.64
CA TYR A 39 -0.76 -2.53 -25.61
C TYR A 39 0.31 -2.15 -24.59
N ASN A 40 0.63 -3.04 -23.64
CA ASN A 40 1.61 -2.75 -22.59
C ASN A 40 3.06 -3.03 -22.99
N LYS A 41 3.33 -3.77 -24.05
CA LYS A 41 4.71 -4.10 -24.47
C LYS A 41 5.61 -2.87 -24.55
N LYS A 42 5.15 -1.78 -25.17
CA LYS A 42 5.92 -0.53 -25.26
C LYS A 42 6.12 0.15 -23.91
N LYS A 43 5.14 0.03 -23.00
CA LYS A 43 5.27 0.57 -21.63
C LYS A 43 6.35 -0.17 -20.86
N TYR A 44 6.38 -1.51 -20.90
CA TYR A 44 7.40 -2.29 -20.21
C TYR A 44 8.81 -2.09 -20.77
N VAL A 45 8.94 -1.74 -22.05
CA VAL A 45 10.25 -1.34 -22.61
C VAL A 45 10.71 0.00 -22.04
N LYS A 46 9.79 0.98 -21.97
CA LYS A 46 10.11 2.33 -21.47
C LYS A 46 10.16 2.42 -19.96
N TYR A 47 9.29 1.68 -19.28
CA TYR A 47 9.12 1.65 -17.82
C TYR A 47 9.08 0.19 -17.36
N PRO A 48 10.24 -0.44 -17.14
CA PRO A 48 10.35 -1.89 -16.99
C PRO A 48 9.81 -2.43 -15.66
N LEU A 49 9.60 -1.57 -14.65
CA LEU A 49 9.14 -1.94 -13.31
C LEU A 49 9.98 -3.06 -12.70
N HIS A 50 11.27 -2.84 -12.57
CA HIS A 50 12.18 -3.79 -11.94
C HIS A 50 11.78 -4.02 -10.47
N LYS A 51 11.75 -5.28 -10.05
CA LYS A 51 11.29 -5.66 -8.71
C LYS A 51 12.33 -5.49 -7.60
N SER A 52 13.51 -4.98 -7.90
CA SER A 52 14.56 -4.74 -6.92
C SER A 52 14.97 -3.27 -6.97
N HIS A 53 14.51 -2.50 -6.00
CA HIS A 53 14.82 -1.08 -5.88
C HIS A 53 16.31 -0.89 -5.59
N THR A 54 16.85 -1.58 -4.58
CA THR A 54 18.25 -1.47 -4.14
C THR A 54 19.24 -1.80 -5.25
N LYS A 55 18.94 -2.78 -6.11
CA LYS A 55 19.80 -3.11 -7.26
C LYS A 55 19.99 -1.93 -8.22
N TYR A 56 19.02 -1.04 -8.30
CA TYR A 56 19.01 0.13 -9.17
C TYR A 56 19.27 1.45 -8.42
N GLY A 57 19.66 1.37 -7.15
CA GLY A 57 20.00 2.54 -6.32
C GLY A 57 18.79 3.32 -5.82
N PHE A 58 17.62 2.70 -5.76
CA PHE A 58 16.40 3.30 -5.22
C PHE A 58 16.10 2.78 -3.81
N ILE A 59 15.27 3.52 -3.09
CA ILE A 59 14.81 3.14 -1.75
C ILE A 59 13.71 2.09 -1.88
N ASP A 60 13.83 0.99 -1.14
CA ASP A 60 12.77 -0.03 -1.07
C ASP A 60 11.54 0.50 -0.32
N PRO A 61 10.32 0.13 -0.74
CA PRO A 61 9.12 0.47 0.00
C PRO A 61 9.05 -0.26 1.35
N LEU A 62 8.38 0.35 2.31
CA LEU A 62 8.09 -0.27 3.60
C LEU A 62 7.20 -1.50 3.44
N ILE A 63 6.16 -1.37 2.65
CA ILE A 63 5.19 -2.43 2.33
C ILE A 63 4.80 -2.33 0.86
N TYR A 64 4.67 -3.47 0.19
CA TYR A 64 4.08 -3.52 -1.14
C TYR A 64 3.05 -4.64 -1.26
N PHE A 65 2.07 -4.44 -2.15
CA PHE A 65 0.96 -5.36 -2.35
C PHE A 65 1.04 -6.02 -3.73
N ASP A 66 1.13 -7.36 -3.73
CA ASP A 66 1.12 -8.17 -4.96
C ASP A 66 0.13 -9.33 -4.79
N PRO A 67 -1.00 -9.36 -5.51
CA PRO A 67 -1.44 -8.36 -6.50
C PRO A 67 -1.86 -7.03 -5.86
N SER A 68 -1.87 -6.00 -6.71
CA SER A 68 -2.34 -4.66 -6.35
C SER A 68 -3.76 -4.67 -5.77
N ILE A 69 -3.91 -4.06 -4.61
CA ILE A 69 -5.19 -3.99 -3.87
C ILE A 69 -6.01 -2.72 -4.13
N GLY A 70 -5.46 -1.72 -4.82
CA GLY A 70 -6.13 -0.43 -5.01
C GLY A 70 -6.23 0.38 -3.71
N ILE A 71 -5.08 0.79 -3.13
CA ILE A 71 -5.06 1.63 -1.92
C ILE A 71 -5.82 2.92 -2.20
N SER A 72 -6.78 3.26 -1.35
CA SER A 72 -7.47 4.55 -1.35
C SER A 72 -6.89 5.49 -0.31
N GLN A 73 -6.56 4.99 0.85
CA GLN A 73 -6.09 5.81 1.96
C GLN A 73 -5.27 4.99 2.97
N ILE A 74 -4.38 5.67 3.69
CA ILE A 74 -3.72 5.17 4.89
C ILE A 74 -3.93 6.18 6.01
N ILE A 75 -4.26 5.71 7.21
CA ILE A 75 -4.36 6.53 8.41
C ILE A 75 -3.69 5.87 9.61
N GLY A 76 -3.12 6.70 10.51
CA GLY A 76 -2.67 6.25 11.82
C GLY A 76 -3.85 6.13 12.77
N LEU A 77 -3.90 5.07 13.54
CA LEU A 77 -4.80 4.95 14.68
C LEU A 77 -4.15 5.66 15.87
N ASN A 78 -4.92 6.31 16.74
CA ASN A 78 -4.39 7.13 17.86
C ASN A 78 -3.57 6.33 18.89
N GLU A 79 -3.35 5.07 18.67
CA GLU A 79 -2.40 4.24 19.39
C GLU A 79 -1.04 4.32 18.69
N GLN A 80 0.04 4.33 19.49
CA GLN A 80 1.39 4.39 18.92
C GLN A 80 1.61 3.24 17.94
N ASN A 81 2.16 3.58 16.76
CA ASN A 81 2.63 2.63 15.76
C ASN A 81 1.57 1.79 15.05
N LYS A 82 0.27 2.07 15.20
CA LYS A 82 -0.81 1.34 14.52
C LYS A 82 -1.36 2.11 13.34
N TYR A 83 -1.49 1.42 12.22
CA TYR A 83 -1.93 1.98 10.95
C TYR A 83 -2.99 1.09 10.31
N VAL A 84 -3.83 1.71 9.50
CA VAL A 84 -4.81 1.00 8.66
C VAL A 84 -4.78 1.55 7.24
N VAL A 85 -4.81 0.64 6.28
CA VAL A 85 -4.91 0.92 4.84
C VAL A 85 -6.27 0.48 4.35
N ALA A 86 -6.95 1.35 3.61
CA ALA A 86 -8.19 1.03 2.92
C ALA A 86 -7.93 0.67 1.47
N SER A 87 -8.68 -0.30 0.96
CA SER A 87 -8.56 -0.84 -0.38
C SER A 87 -9.85 -0.72 -1.16
N MET A 88 -9.75 -0.23 -2.40
CA MET A 88 -10.87 -0.22 -3.35
C MET A 88 -11.02 -1.55 -4.09
N LYS A 89 -9.92 -2.11 -4.59
CA LYS A 89 -9.99 -3.30 -5.46
C LYS A 89 -10.16 -4.60 -4.67
N ASP A 90 -9.55 -4.67 -3.49
CA ASP A 90 -9.63 -5.84 -2.62
C ASP A 90 -10.72 -5.71 -1.56
N GLU A 91 -11.44 -4.58 -1.54
CA GLU A 91 -12.61 -4.34 -0.70
C GLU A 91 -12.36 -4.65 0.79
N SER A 92 -11.15 -4.28 1.25
CA SER A 92 -10.64 -4.71 2.55
C SER A 92 -9.91 -3.60 3.29
N LEU A 93 -9.85 -3.75 4.61
CA LEU A 93 -8.96 -3.00 5.49
C LEU A 93 -7.74 -3.86 5.83
N TYR A 94 -6.57 -3.24 5.87
CA TYR A 94 -5.31 -3.86 6.25
C TYR A 94 -4.73 -3.13 7.45
N PHE A 95 -4.65 -3.81 8.59
CA PHE A 95 -4.09 -3.27 9.83
C PHE A 95 -2.66 -3.77 10.00
N PHE A 96 -1.76 -2.89 10.35
CA PHE A 96 -0.39 -3.24 10.63
C PHE A 96 0.21 -2.33 11.70
N ASP A 97 1.19 -2.86 12.39
CA ASP A 97 1.99 -2.13 13.36
C ASP A 97 3.33 -1.76 12.72
N TYR A 98 3.78 -0.53 12.95
CA TYR A 98 5.08 -0.06 12.51
C TYR A 98 5.77 0.72 13.62
N ASP A 99 6.87 0.19 14.14
CA ASP A 99 7.66 0.87 15.16
C ASP A 99 8.81 1.64 14.50
N TYR A 100 8.69 2.95 14.49
CA TYR A 100 9.72 3.86 13.97
C TYR A 100 11.02 3.83 14.80
N ASN A 101 10.93 3.50 16.09
CA ASN A 101 12.09 3.45 16.98
C ASN A 101 12.78 2.08 17.00
N GLY A 102 12.23 1.08 16.34
CA GLY A 102 12.82 -0.25 16.22
C GLY A 102 13.90 -0.26 15.15
N GLU A 103 15.14 -0.45 15.55
CA GLU A 103 16.34 -0.49 14.68
C GLU A 103 16.36 -1.63 13.64
N ASN A 104 15.26 -2.36 13.42
CA ASN A 104 15.27 -3.62 12.70
C ASN A 104 14.23 -3.77 11.58
N ILE A 105 13.87 -2.70 10.87
CA ILE A 105 13.08 -2.88 9.66
C ILE A 105 14.02 -2.89 8.46
N THR A 106 14.50 -4.06 8.13
CA THR A 106 15.57 -4.27 7.15
C THR A 106 15.10 -4.77 5.79
N SER A 107 13.82 -4.81 5.50
CA SER A 107 13.36 -5.28 4.18
C SER A 107 11.96 -4.81 3.83
N PRO A 108 11.68 -4.57 2.54
CA PRO A 108 10.33 -4.31 2.07
C PRO A 108 9.44 -5.51 2.39
N ASN A 109 8.39 -5.27 3.15
CA ASN A 109 7.47 -6.32 3.52
C ASN A 109 6.48 -6.55 2.39
N LYS A 110 6.55 -7.72 1.80
CA LYS A 110 5.66 -8.13 0.73
C LYS A 110 4.36 -8.66 1.30
N VAL A 111 3.26 -8.05 0.89
CA VAL A 111 1.92 -8.57 1.15
C VAL A 111 1.44 -9.32 -0.07
N ILE A 112 1.44 -10.65 -0.01
CA ILE A 112 0.95 -11.53 -1.08
C ILE A 112 -0.40 -12.09 -0.65
N ASN A 113 -1.45 -11.85 -1.46
CA ASN A 113 -2.80 -12.34 -1.17
C ASN A 113 -3.27 -12.00 0.26
N GLY A 114 -2.94 -10.81 0.74
CA GLY A 114 -3.26 -10.37 2.09
C GLY A 114 -2.38 -10.95 3.21
N ARG A 115 -1.24 -11.56 2.87
CA ARG A 115 -0.23 -12.04 3.83
C ARG A 115 1.04 -11.21 3.71
N ALA A 116 1.64 -10.88 4.85
CA ALA A 116 2.95 -10.23 4.94
C ALA A 116 4.01 -11.23 5.39
N ASP A 117 5.22 -11.10 4.85
CA ASP A 117 6.33 -12.00 5.20
C ASP A 117 6.96 -11.68 6.57
N TYR A 118 6.94 -10.42 7.01
CA TYR A 118 7.66 -9.99 8.22
C TYR A 118 6.84 -9.08 9.17
N ILE A 119 5.82 -8.37 8.68
CA ILE A 119 4.89 -7.61 9.52
C ILE A 119 3.59 -8.39 9.58
N GLU A 120 3.06 -8.57 10.77
CA GLU A 120 1.72 -9.15 10.91
C GLU A 120 0.68 -8.15 10.41
N ILE A 121 0.12 -8.44 9.23
CA ILE A 121 -0.96 -7.64 8.66
C ILE A 121 -2.27 -8.40 8.82
N LYS A 122 -3.15 -7.82 9.63
CA LYS A 122 -4.52 -8.31 9.76
C LYS A 122 -5.37 -7.72 8.64
N ARG A 123 -5.88 -8.58 7.76
CA ARG A 123 -6.85 -8.22 6.72
C ARG A 123 -8.27 -8.43 7.22
N VAL A 124 -9.13 -7.42 7.03
CA VAL A 124 -10.57 -7.49 7.29
C VAL A 124 -11.31 -7.18 5.99
N HIS A 125 -12.02 -8.17 5.46
CA HIS A 125 -12.80 -8.00 4.23
C HIS A 125 -14.13 -7.30 4.55
N ILE A 126 -14.42 -6.21 3.84
CA ILE A 126 -15.63 -5.40 3.98
C ILE A 126 -16.68 -5.80 2.94
N GLY A 127 -16.24 -6.20 1.74
CA GLY A 127 -17.11 -6.63 0.65
C GLY A 127 -17.58 -5.51 -0.28
N GLU A 128 -17.05 -4.30 -0.08
CA GLU A 128 -17.29 -3.15 -0.96
C GLU A 128 -16.03 -2.28 -1.07
N ARG A 129 -15.97 -1.52 -2.14
CA ARG A 129 -14.86 -0.59 -2.42
C ARG A 129 -14.84 0.54 -1.40
N ILE A 130 -13.77 0.60 -0.60
CA ILE A 130 -13.59 1.64 0.40
C ILE A 130 -12.91 2.84 -0.26
N ARG A 131 -13.64 3.95 -0.46
CA ARG A 131 -13.14 5.13 -1.15
C ARG A 131 -12.41 6.08 -0.21
N ASP A 132 -12.89 6.19 1.00
CA ASP A 132 -12.39 7.09 2.02
C ASP A 132 -12.66 6.54 3.41
N MET A 133 -11.90 6.99 4.41
CA MET A 133 -12.12 6.59 5.80
C MET A 133 -11.67 7.65 6.78
N ILE A 134 -12.32 7.69 7.94
CA ILE A 134 -11.97 8.56 9.06
C ILE A 134 -11.89 7.71 10.32
N TYR A 135 -10.86 7.95 11.15
CA TYR A 135 -10.77 7.37 12.48
C TYR A 135 -11.20 8.40 13.53
N TYR A 136 -12.24 8.08 14.28
CA TYR A 136 -12.75 8.94 15.34
C TYR A 136 -13.35 8.12 16.47
N ASN A 137 -13.05 8.45 17.73
CA ASN A 137 -13.56 7.79 18.93
C ASN A 137 -13.44 6.25 18.90
N LYS A 138 -12.26 5.73 18.54
CA LYS A 138 -11.97 4.27 18.41
C LYS A 138 -12.84 3.55 17.38
N LYS A 139 -13.34 4.28 16.40
CA LYS A 139 -14.13 3.73 15.30
C LYS A 139 -13.58 4.22 13.98
N LEU A 140 -13.67 3.38 12.97
CA LEU A 140 -13.47 3.75 11.58
C LEU A 140 -14.83 4.00 10.93
N TYR A 141 -14.97 5.12 10.28
CA TYR A 141 -16.10 5.45 9.42
C TYR A 141 -15.61 5.34 7.99
N LEU A 142 -16.24 4.45 7.21
CA LEU A 142 -15.85 4.11 5.85
C LEU A 142 -16.88 4.67 4.88
N TYR A 143 -16.43 5.34 3.82
CA TYR A 143 -17.28 5.63 2.67
C TYR A 143 -17.17 4.49 1.67
N LEU A 144 -18.29 3.79 1.45
CA LEU A 144 -18.41 2.64 0.56
C LEU A 144 -18.93 3.12 -0.81
N GLU A 145 -18.15 2.88 -1.87
CA GLU A 145 -18.42 3.46 -3.18
C GLU A 145 -19.61 2.82 -3.88
N ASP A 146 -19.76 1.50 -3.78
CA ASP A 146 -20.74 0.75 -4.60
C ASP A 146 -22.19 1.03 -4.15
N THR A 147 -22.41 1.16 -2.84
CA THR A 147 -23.74 1.48 -2.27
C THR A 147 -23.91 2.95 -1.93
N ALA A 148 -22.84 3.78 -2.11
CA ALA A 148 -22.80 5.17 -1.66
C ALA A 148 -23.22 5.33 -0.18
N SER A 149 -22.77 4.43 0.68
CA SER A 149 -23.13 4.34 2.09
C SER A 149 -21.97 4.65 3.03
N LEU A 150 -22.29 4.87 4.30
CA LEU A 150 -21.32 4.96 5.39
C LEU A 150 -21.41 3.71 6.26
N ALA A 151 -20.26 3.08 6.50
CA ALA A 151 -20.15 1.98 7.45
C ALA A 151 -19.33 2.39 8.67
N GLU A 152 -19.68 1.85 9.82
CA GLU A 152 -18.93 2.01 11.08
C GLU A 152 -18.26 0.68 11.46
N VAL A 153 -16.97 0.73 11.75
CA VAL A 153 -16.19 -0.42 12.24
C VAL A 153 -15.58 -0.06 13.59
N SER A 154 -15.93 -0.80 14.63
CA SER A 154 -15.32 -0.63 15.97
C SER A 154 -13.95 -1.29 16.01
N ILE A 155 -12.95 -0.56 16.53
CA ILE A 155 -11.59 -1.04 16.75
C ILE A 155 -11.46 -1.41 18.24
N ASN A 156 -11.35 -2.70 18.51
CA ASN A 156 -11.18 -3.25 19.87
C ASN A 156 -9.71 -3.56 20.15
#